data_a159af3afc2ffc01258c6bf7fc6ca96b
#
_entry.id   a159af3afc2ffc01258c6bf7fc6ca96b
#
_cell.length_a   1.000
_cell.length_b   1.000
_cell.length_c   1.000
_cell.angle_alpha   90.00
_cell.angle_beta   90.00
_cell.angle_gamma   90.00
#
_symmetry.space_group_name_H-M   'P 1'
#
loop_
_entity.id
_entity.type
_entity.pdbx_description
1 polymer ?
#
loop_
_entity_poly.entity_id
_entity_poly.type
_entity_poly.pdbx_seq_one_letter_code
_entity_poly.pdbx_strand_id
1 'polypeptide(L)'
;MPTQEIPREDWSKFFDVFSRQHEGWLATLEIFSPDVGAQEEAHELSLEGISIASGGSEADAIAISLGKTAEDHVTHTITKPKHVWLEQTSGGANAALEIESENQSKSLLRFRSALPSEMVDGVVME
;
A
#
# COMPACT_ATOMS: atom_id res chain seq x y z
N MET A 1 8.37 2.92 16.38
CA MET A 1 8.58 2.67 14.98
C MET A 1 8.42 3.93 14.18
N PRO A 2 9.35 4.22 13.30
CA PRO A 2 9.20 5.44 12.52
C PRO A 2 7.99 5.37 11.61
N THR A 3 7.23 6.42 11.61
CA THR A 3 6.10 6.57 10.72
C THR A 3 6.27 7.91 10.04
N GLN A 4 6.19 7.90 8.73
CA GLN A 4 6.44 9.07 7.93
C GLN A 4 5.23 9.39 7.08
N GLU A 5 4.75 10.62 7.16
CA GLU A 5 3.67 11.01 6.27
C GLU A 5 4.24 11.45 4.94
N ILE A 6 3.63 10.99 3.85
CA ILE A 6 4.06 11.33 2.51
C ILE A 6 3.27 12.54 2.05
N PRO A 7 3.92 13.65 1.73
CA PRO A 7 3.20 14.84 1.26
C PRO A 7 2.44 14.55 -0.02
N ARG A 8 1.29 15.20 -0.16
CA ARG A 8 0.42 14.94 -1.29
C ARG A 8 1.12 15.18 -2.64
N GLU A 9 1.96 16.20 -2.70
CA GLU A 9 2.63 16.51 -3.96
C GLU A 9 3.63 15.44 -4.37
N ASP A 10 4.00 14.55 -3.43
CA ASP A 10 4.95 13.48 -3.72
C ASP A 10 4.27 12.15 -3.99
N TRP A 11 2.95 12.06 -3.87
CA TRP A 11 2.26 10.78 -3.93
C TRP A 11 2.52 10.03 -5.24
N SER A 12 2.41 10.72 -6.36
CA SER A 12 2.56 10.05 -7.65
C SER A 12 3.93 9.42 -7.79
N LYS A 13 4.95 10.17 -7.45
CA LYS A 13 6.32 9.66 -7.54
C LYS A 13 6.57 8.58 -6.49
N PHE A 14 6.06 8.80 -5.29
CA PHE A 14 6.24 7.86 -4.21
C PHE A 14 5.64 6.49 -4.57
N PHE A 15 4.40 6.48 -5.07
CA PHE A 15 3.75 5.21 -5.39
C PHE A 15 4.43 4.52 -6.55
N ASP A 16 4.94 5.28 -7.52
CA ASP A 16 5.65 4.68 -8.62
C ASP A 16 6.91 3.96 -8.16
N VAL A 17 7.69 4.61 -7.31
CA VAL A 17 8.91 4.01 -6.80
C VAL A 17 8.60 2.86 -5.85
N PHE A 18 7.64 3.08 -4.95
CA PHE A 18 7.26 2.08 -3.97
C PHE A 18 6.76 0.80 -4.65
N SER A 19 5.97 0.96 -5.70
CA SER A 19 5.44 -0.19 -6.43
C SER A 19 6.55 -1.00 -7.07
N ARG A 20 7.51 -0.32 -7.66
CA ARG A 20 8.60 -1.03 -8.30
C ARG A 20 9.50 -1.73 -7.30
N GLN A 21 9.69 -1.12 -6.13
CA GLN A 21 10.55 -1.72 -5.12
C GLN A 21 9.93 -2.93 -4.48
N HIS A 22 8.60 -3.00 -4.45
CA HIS A 22 7.91 -4.05 -3.70
C HIS A 22 7.06 -4.95 -4.59
N GLU A 23 7.25 -4.88 -5.88
CA GLU A 23 6.49 -5.72 -6.78
C GLU A 23 6.76 -7.19 -6.46
N GLY A 24 5.68 -7.94 -6.28
CA GLY A 24 5.81 -9.36 -5.97
C GLY A 24 5.87 -9.69 -4.49
N TRP A 25 6.02 -8.69 -3.64
CA TRP A 25 6.03 -8.95 -2.19
C TRP A 25 4.64 -9.38 -1.75
N LEU A 26 4.58 -10.32 -0.83
CA LEU A 26 3.30 -10.74 -0.29
C LEU A 26 2.79 -9.71 0.70
N ALA A 27 1.56 -9.31 0.52
CA ALA A 27 0.97 -8.25 1.33
C ALA A 27 -0.44 -8.61 1.72
N THR A 28 -0.86 -8.11 2.87
CA THR A 28 -2.22 -8.26 3.36
C THR A 28 -2.84 -6.87 3.39
N LEU A 29 -4.03 -6.76 2.82
CA LEU A 29 -4.74 -5.49 2.77
C LEU A 29 -5.94 -5.56 3.69
N GLU A 30 -5.97 -4.64 4.66
CA GLU A 30 -7.08 -4.53 5.61
C GLU A 30 -7.71 -3.15 5.50
N ILE A 31 -9.02 -3.12 5.61
CA ILE A 31 -9.78 -1.88 5.55
C ILE A 31 -10.46 -1.68 6.90
N PHE A 32 -10.28 -0.50 7.46
CA PHE A 32 -10.91 -0.13 8.72
C PHE A 32 -11.91 0.98 8.43
N SER A 33 -13.15 0.79 8.81
CA SER A 33 -14.16 1.83 8.61
C SER A 33 -14.93 2.04 9.89
N PRO A 34 -15.49 3.24 10.08
CA PRO A 34 -16.25 3.50 11.31
C PRO A 34 -17.49 2.63 11.46
N ASP A 35 -18.07 2.23 10.33
CA ASP A 35 -19.33 1.48 10.37
C ASP A 35 -19.13 0.00 10.56
N VAL A 36 -18.12 -0.56 9.94
CA VAL A 36 -17.97 -2.01 9.85
C VAL A 36 -16.82 -2.52 10.68
N GLY A 37 -15.86 -1.67 10.98
CA GLY A 37 -14.66 -2.11 11.69
C GLY A 37 -13.63 -2.61 10.72
N ALA A 38 -12.87 -3.62 11.12
CA ALA A 38 -11.76 -4.12 10.33
C ALA A 38 -12.23 -5.25 9.42
N GLN A 39 -11.85 -5.17 8.16
CA GLN A 39 -12.13 -6.22 7.18
C GLN A 39 -10.88 -6.51 6.40
N GLU A 40 -10.60 -7.79 6.17
CA GLU A 40 -9.44 -8.17 5.38
C GLU A 40 -9.89 -8.33 3.93
N GLU A 41 -9.34 -7.50 3.05
CA GLU A 41 -9.69 -7.54 1.63
C GLU A 41 -8.82 -8.52 0.86
N ALA A 42 -7.59 -8.70 1.28
CA ALA A 42 -6.68 -9.60 0.63
C ALA A 42 -5.68 -10.11 1.65
N HIS A 43 -5.36 -11.39 1.55
CA HIS A 43 -4.46 -12.02 2.51
C HIS A 43 -3.25 -12.58 1.76
N GLU A 44 -2.10 -11.99 1.99
CA GLU A 44 -0.81 -12.47 1.47
C GLU A 44 -0.85 -12.73 -0.03
N LEU A 45 -1.32 -11.72 -0.76
CA LEU A 45 -1.26 -11.74 -2.21
C LEU A 45 -0.09 -10.90 -2.68
N SER A 46 0.45 -11.24 -3.84
CA SER A 46 1.58 -10.49 -4.39
C SER A 46 1.16 -9.07 -4.75
N LEU A 47 1.96 -8.12 -4.38
CA LEU A 47 1.70 -6.73 -4.76
C LEU A 47 1.96 -6.56 -6.25
N GLU A 48 0.96 -6.08 -6.97
CA GLU A 48 1.13 -5.76 -8.37
C GLU A 48 1.54 -4.31 -8.55
N GLY A 49 0.89 -3.42 -7.83
CA GLY A 49 1.27 -2.02 -7.88
C GLY A 49 0.25 -1.14 -7.20
N ILE A 50 0.67 0.10 -6.98
CA ILE A 50 -0.19 1.13 -6.42
C ILE A 50 -0.10 2.31 -7.36
N SER A 51 -1.24 2.84 -7.77
CA SER A 51 -1.26 3.96 -8.67
C SER A 51 -2.19 5.03 -8.17
N ILE A 52 -2.00 6.24 -8.66
CA ILE A 52 -2.87 7.34 -8.33
C ILE A 52 -3.42 7.91 -9.61
N ALA A 53 -4.75 8.05 -9.65
CA ALA A 53 -5.41 8.70 -10.76
C ALA A 53 -5.68 10.13 -10.34
N SER A 54 -5.26 11.07 -11.13
CA SER A 54 -5.43 12.47 -10.79
C SER A 54 -6.18 13.19 -11.90
N GLY A 55 -6.75 14.30 -11.55
CA GLY A 55 -7.44 15.14 -12.51
C GLY A 55 -8.91 14.88 -12.51
N GLY A 56 -9.60 15.59 -13.37
CA GLY A 56 -11.03 15.51 -13.42
C GLY A 56 -11.67 16.23 -12.26
N SER A 57 -12.98 16.14 -12.19
CA SER A 57 -13.73 16.80 -11.16
C SER A 57 -13.68 16.02 -9.85
N GLU A 58 -13.34 14.76 -9.93
CA GLU A 58 -13.23 13.96 -8.72
C GLU A 58 -11.88 14.18 -8.10
N ALA A 59 -11.80 14.02 -6.83
CA ALA A 59 -10.52 14.06 -6.17
C ALA A 59 -9.68 12.90 -6.65
N ASP A 60 -8.41 12.95 -6.34
CA ASP A 60 -7.50 11.86 -6.66
C ASP A 60 -8.05 10.57 -6.08
N ALA A 61 -7.69 9.47 -6.71
CA ALA A 61 -8.03 8.15 -6.21
C ALA A 61 -6.78 7.30 -6.25
N ILE A 62 -6.62 6.47 -5.22
CA ILE A 62 -5.47 5.59 -5.13
C ILE A 62 -5.96 4.16 -5.32
N ALA A 63 -5.33 3.43 -6.22
CA ALA A 63 -5.71 2.04 -6.48
C ALA A 63 -4.56 1.12 -6.08
N ILE A 64 -4.88 0.10 -5.29
CA ILE A 64 -3.92 -0.91 -4.87
C ILE A 64 -4.32 -2.20 -5.55
N SER A 65 -3.40 -2.76 -6.33
CA SER A 65 -3.66 -3.99 -7.07
C SER A 65 -2.78 -5.11 -6.52
N LEU A 66 -3.40 -6.24 -6.23
CA LEU A 66 -2.74 -7.38 -5.65
C LEU A 66 -3.12 -8.64 -6.42
N GLY A 67 -2.24 -9.63 -6.40
CA GLY A 67 -2.51 -10.91 -7.04
C GLY A 67 -1.79 -11.06 -8.35
N LYS A 68 -1.36 -12.29 -8.64
CA LYS A 68 -0.61 -12.57 -9.86
C LYS A 68 -1.50 -13.06 -10.98
N THR A 69 -2.62 -13.68 -10.66
CA THR A 69 -3.47 -14.28 -11.67
C THR A 69 -4.82 -13.60 -11.66
N ALA A 70 -5.59 -13.79 -12.72
CA ALA A 70 -6.92 -13.21 -12.78
C ALA A 70 -7.81 -13.72 -11.65
N GLU A 71 -7.57 -14.93 -11.20
CA GLU A 71 -8.40 -15.50 -10.15
C GLU A 71 -8.10 -14.92 -8.79
N ASP A 72 -6.85 -14.53 -8.56
CA ASP A 72 -6.45 -13.94 -7.29
C ASP A 72 -6.51 -12.45 -7.28
N HIS A 73 -6.77 -11.82 -8.41
CA HIS A 73 -6.55 -10.39 -8.55
C HIS A 73 -7.58 -9.60 -7.76
N VAL A 74 -7.09 -8.66 -6.96
CA VAL A 74 -7.92 -7.77 -6.18
C VAL A 74 -7.44 -6.35 -6.46
N THR A 75 -8.37 -5.47 -6.78
CA THR A 75 -8.05 -4.05 -6.91
C THR A 75 -8.94 -3.29 -5.94
N HIS A 76 -8.32 -2.57 -5.04
CA HIS A 76 -9.03 -1.76 -4.07
C HIS A 76 -8.78 -0.29 -4.39
N THR A 77 -9.84 0.45 -4.60
CA THR A 77 -9.74 1.87 -4.93
C THR A 77 -10.14 2.71 -3.74
N ILE A 78 -9.27 3.62 -3.35
CA ILE A 78 -9.51 4.54 -2.26
C ILE A 78 -9.85 5.89 -2.86
N THR A 79 -11.08 6.35 -2.64
CA THR A 79 -11.53 7.63 -3.18
C THR A 79 -11.28 8.71 -2.14
N LYS A 80 -10.97 9.90 -2.63
CA LYS A 80 -10.73 11.06 -1.78
C LYS A 80 -9.73 10.77 -0.67
N PRO A 81 -8.54 10.27 -1.06
CA PRO A 81 -7.52 10.00 -0.05
C PRO A 81 -7.06 11.31 0.58
N LYS A 82 -6.79 11.26 1.85
CA LYS A 82 -6.46 12.43 2.62
C LYS A 82 -5.04 12.39 3.13
N HIS A 83 -4.62 11.24 3.68
CA HIS A 83 -3.29 11.09 4.24
C HIS A 83 -2.71 9.76 3.82
N VAL A 84 -1.39 9.75 3.61
CA VAL A 84 -0.64 8.53 3.32
C VAL A 84 0.53 8.48 4.29
N TRP A 85 0.65 7.39 5.03
CA TRP A 85 1.76 7.18 5.96
C TRP A 85 2.51 5.91 5.62
N LEU A 86 3.82 5.99 5.74
CA LEU A 86 4.69 4.83 5.56
C LEU A 86 5.26 4.45 6.92
N GLU A 87 5.06 3.19 7.31
CA GLU A 87 5.63 2.67 8.54
C GLU A 87 6.87 1.86 8.23
N GLN A 88 7.93 2.11 8.95
CA GLN A 88 9.18 1.39 8.75
C GLN A 88 9.61 0.76 10.05
N THR A 89 10.35 -0.34 9.93
CA THR A 89 10.95 -0.95 11.10
C THR A 89 12.12 -0.10 11.56
N SER A 90 12.68 -0.43 12.73
CA SER A 90 13.82 0.30 13.23
C SER A 90 15.04 0.14 12.34
N GLY A 91 15.07 -0.91 11.52
CA GLY A 91 16.16 -1.11 10.56
C GLY A 91 15.95 -0.41 9.24
N GLY A 92 14.86 0.34 9.09
CA GLY A 92 14.61 1.06 7.86
C GLY A 92 13.87 0.31 6.78
N ALA A 93 13.40 -0.90 7.08
CA ALA A 93 12.63 -1.66 6.10
C ALA A 93 11.19 -1.20 6.09
N ASN A 94 10.58 -1.19 4.91
CA ASN A 94 9.18 -0.79 4.78
C ASN A 94 8.29 -1.91 5.28
N ALA A 95 7.47 -1.62 6.26
CA ALA A 95 6.63 -2.63 6.88
C ALA A 95 5.18 -2.50 6.47
N ALA A 96 4.67 -1.27 6.36
CA ALA A 96 3.26 -1.07 6.08
C ALA A 96 3.03 0.30 5.47
N LEU A 97 1.94 0.39 4.72
CA LEU A 97 1.50 1.64 4.12
C LEU A 97 0.06 1.85 4.54
N GLU A 98 -0.22 3.01 5.12
CA GLU A 98 -1.57 3.33 5.58
C GLU A 98 -2.11 4.51 4.79
N ILE A 99 -3.32 4.39 4.28
CA ILE A 99 -3.96 5.44 3.51
C ILE A 99 -5.30 5.75 4.15
N GLU A 100 -5.49 6.99 4.53
CA GLU A 100 -6.73 7.45 5.15
C GLU A 100 -7.52 8.27 4.15
N SER A 101 -8.82 8.00 4.05
CA SER A 101 -9.69 8.76 3.16
C SER A 101 -10.53 9.74 3.96
N GLU A 102 -11.22 10.62 3.24
CA GLU A 102 -12.03 11.66 3.88
C GLU A 102 -13.19 11.11 4.69
N ASN A 103 -13.66 9.91 4.35
CA ASN A 103 -14.75 9.31 5.10
C ASN A 103 -14.26 8.56 6.33
N GLN A 104 -13.01 8.77 6.71
CA GLN A 104 -12.40 8.18 7.89
C GLN A 104 -12.11 6.69 7.78
N SER A 105 -12.24 6.14 6.59
CA SER A 105 -11.77 4.78 6.36
C SER A 105 -10.27 4.78 6.21
N LYS A 106 -9.64 3.72 6.65
CA LYS A 106 -8.20 3.54 6.54
C LYS A 106 -7.92 2.24 5.83
N SER A 107 -7.01 2.29 4.87
CA SER A 107 -6.54 1.09 4.18
C SER A 107 -5.13 0.83 4.63
N LEU A 108 -4.88 -0.35 5.14
CA LEU A 108 -3.56 -0.72 5.66
C LEU A 108 -3.02 -1.86 4.82
N LEU A 109 -1.91 -1.61 4.15
CA LEU A 109 -1.22 -2.61 3.35
C LEU A 109 0.01 -3.03 4.14
N ARG A 110 0.03 -4.27 4.61
CA ARG A 110 1.14 -4.78 5.41
C ARG A 110 1.86 -5.86 4.65
N PHE A 111 3.17 -5.80 4.67
CA PHE A 111 3.97 -6.84 4.04
C PHE A 111 4.17 -7.99 5.00
N ARG A 112 4.23 -9.19 4.44
CA ARG A 112 4.41 -10.38 5.23
C ARG A 112 5.70 -10.33 6.01
N SER A 113 6.73 -9.78 5.37
CA SER A 113 8.06 -9.76 5.96
C SER A 113 8.71 -8.45 5.58
N ALA A 114 9.11 -7.66 6.56
CA ALA A 114 9.75 -6.39 6.28
C ALA A 114 11.24 -6.63 6.10
N LEU A 115 11.72 -6.44 4.87
CA LEU A 115 13.12 -6.65 4.54
C LEU A 115 13.78 -5.33 4.21
N PRO A 116 15.07 -5.18 4.57
CA PRO A 116 15.81 -4.02 4.10
C PRO A 116 15.88 -4.01 2.58
N SER A 117 16.01 -2.82 2.00
CA SER A 117 15.96 -2.72 0.56
C SER A 117 17.09 -3.48 -0.13
N GLU A 118 18.22 -3.67 0.52
CA GLU A 118 19.29 -4.40 -0.10
C GLU A 118 18.99 -5.89 -0.21
N MET A 119 17.91 -6.36 0.41
CA MET A 119 17.53 -7.77 0.34
C MET A 119 16.28 -7.98 -0.49
N VAL A 120 15.85 -6.96 -1.21
CA VAL A 120 14.57 -7.04 -1.90
C VAL A 120 14.69 -7.67 -3.26
N ASP A 121 15.84 -7.60 -3.89
CA ASP A 121 15.94 -7.92 -5.30
C ASP A 121 16.08 -9.40 -5.58
N GLY A 122 15.66 -10.23 -4.67
CA GLY A 122 15.58 -11.64 -4.93
C GLY A 122 16.75 -12.44 -4.47
N VAL A 123 17.69 -11.84 -3.82
CA VAL A 123 18.78 -12.61 -3.26
C VAL A 123 18.23 -13.43 -2.12
N VAL A 124 18.35 -14.71 -2.26
CA VAL A 124 17.82 -15.60 -1.28
C VAL A 124 18.86 -15.93 -0.26
N MET A 125 18.50 -15.67 0.95
CA MET A 125 19.40 -16.00 1.98
C MET A 125 18.96 -17.25 2.59
N GLU A 126 19.55 -18.25 2.40
CA GLU A 126 19.15 -19.47 2.97
C GLU A 126 19.98 -19.87 3.98
#